data_c5ad4fd436b2314af4cc0784441c9401
#
_entry.id   c5ad4fd436b2314af4cc0784441c9401
#
_cell.length_a   1.000
_cell.length_b   1.000
_cell.length_c   1.000
_cell.angle_alpha   90.00
_cell.angle_beta   90.00
_cell.angle_gamma   90.00
#
_symmetry.space_group_name_H-M   'P 1'
#
loop_
_entity.id
_entity.type
_entity.pdbx_description
1 polymer ?
#
loop_
_entity_poly.entity_id
_entity_poly.type
_entity_poly.pdbx_seq_one_letter_code
_entity_poly.pdbx_strand_id
1 'polypeptide(L)'
;VISRPTTGPCAALLLVGLLLAGAPAAAVAQPKPGYSPSSTHIFPAGGQRGTTVRVRVGTECAPPETDFLLYGQGLKTGDAMVADWWSATSLTRRLPRSLGEPDPRRKPTEVPISYPREWAQEITIADDAPLGASRWRISCAQGGTATRPFLVGNLPEHIESESNSAPERAESLTLPVTLNGQIYGERDVDFFRVPLKQGQVLVCDVLASRIDSRLDPVVQWLDADGRLLD
;
A
#
# COMPACT_ATOMS: atom_id res chain seq x y z
N VAL A 1 -73.02 -33.14 -38.39
CA VAL A 1 -74.01 -33.01 -37.36
C VAL A 1 -73.59 -31.91 -36.41
N ILE A 2 -74.38 -30.84 -36.42
CA ILE A 2 -74.18 -29.61 -35.67
C ILE A 2 -74.73 -29.82 -34.27
N SER A 3 -74.07 -29.36 -33.23
CA SER A 3 -74.75 -28.94 -32.03
C SER A 3 -74.01 -27.80 -31.35
N ARG A 4 -74.76 -26.74 -31.09
CA ARG A 4 -74.35 -25.48 -30.50
C ARG A 4 -74.38 -25.49 -28.98
N PRO A 5 -73.87 -24.46 -28.33
CA PRO A 5 -73.26 -24.45 -27.03
C PRO A 5 -74.20 -24.03 -25.90
N THR A 6 -73.88 -24.39 -24.73
CA THR A 6 -74.54 -23.91 -23.50
C THR A 6 -73.71 -22.78 -22.89
N THR A 7 -74.34 -21.68 -22.70
CA THR A 7 -73.93 -20.47 -22.01
C THR A 7 -73.76 -20.73 -20.50
N GLY A 8 -72.54 -20.51 -19.94
CA GLY A 8 -72.31 -20.44 -18.52
C GLY A 8 -71.90 -18.99 -18.14
N PRO A 9 -72.09 -18.56 -16.91
CA PRO A 9 -72.04 -17.14 -16.55
C PRO A 9 -70.60 -16.63 -16.44
N CYS A 10 -70.40 -15.41 -16.96
CA CYS A 10 -69.20 -14.59 -16.79
C CYS A 10 -68.92 -14.33 -15.31
N ALA A 11 -67.83 -14.87 -14.76
CA ALA A 11 -67.24 -14.39 -13.53
C ALA A 11 -66.29 -13.25 -13.86
N ALA A 12 -66.65 -12.04 -13.43
CA ALA A 12 -65.75 -10.88 -13.51
C ALA A 12 -64.62 -11.04 -12.46
N LEU A 13 -63.40 -11.26 -12.90
CA LEU A 13 -62.21 -11.20 -12.03
C LEU A 13 -61.87 -9.72 -11.82
N LEU A 14 -62.10 -9.22 -10.61
CA LEU A 14 -61.59 -7.93 -10.14
C LEU A 14 -60.08 -8.12 -9.83
N LEU A 15 -59.20 -7.59 -10.70
CA LEU A 15 -57.77 -7.46 -10.46
C LEU A 15 -57.56 -6.28 -9.52
N VAL A 16 -57.37 -6.56 -8.20
CA VAL A 16 -56.90 -5.57 -7.25
C VAL A 16 -55.39 -5.43 -7.46
N GLY A 17 -54.97 -4.42 -8.20
CA GLY A 17 -53.59 -4.02 -8.35
C GLY A 17 -53.08 -3.43 -7.03
N LEU A 18 -52.29 -4.20 -6.31
CA LEU A 18 -51.53 -3.71 -5.14
C LEU A 18 -50.39 -2.83 -5.68
N LEU A 19 -50.58 -1.51 -5.66
CA LEU A 19 -49.49 -0.56 -5.88
C LEU A 19 -48.56 -0.60 -4.66
N LEU A 20 -47.51 -1.44 -4.75
CA LEU A 20 -46.36 -1.32 -3.88
C LEU A 20 -45.66 -0.01 -4.23
N ALA A 21 -45.92 1.03 -3.45
CA ALA A 21 -45.10 2.23 -3.44
C ALA A 21 -43.70 1.84 -2.96
N GLY A 22 -42.82 1.55 -3.89
CA GLY A 22 -41.40 1.34 -3.60
C GLY A 22 -40.86 2.62 -2.98
N ALA A 23 -40.36 2.55 -1.74
CA ALA A 23 -39.56 3.62 -1.17
C ALA A 23 -38.44 3.95 -2.17
N PRO A 24 -38.14 5.22 -2.42
CA PRO A 24 -37.01 5.57 -3.29
C PRO A 24 -35.77 4.97 -2.66
N ALA A 25 -35.12 4.06 -3.39
CA ALA A 25 -33.81 3.60 -3.02
C ALA A 25 -32.95 4.85 -2.85
N ALA A 26 -32.39 5.03 -1.65
CA ALA A 26 -31.45 6.13 -1.41
C ALA A 26 -30.37 6.02 -2.50
N ALA A 27 -30.33 7.04 -3.35
CA ALA A 27 -29.31 7.10 -4.40
C ALA A 27 -27.95 7.14 -3.69
N VAL A 28 -27.23 6.02 -3.72
CA VAL A 28 -25.84 5.98 -3.30
C VAL A 28 -25.13 6.99 -4.19
N ALA A 29 -24.69 8.09 -3.58
CA ALA A 29 -23.96 9.13 -4.30
C ALA A 29 -22.78 8.47 -4.99
N GLN A 30 -22.78 8.46 -6.32
CA GLN A 30 -21.62 7.96 -7.06
C GLN A 30 -20.42 8.87 -6.77
N PRO A 31 -19.27 8.32 -6.46
CA PRO A 31 -18.06 9.11 -6.22
C PRO A 31 -17.78 9.96 -7.46
N LYS A 32 -17.47 11.24 -7.23
CA LYS A 32 -17.07 12.13 -8.33
C LYS A 32 -15.83 11.56 -9.00
N PRO A 33 -15.75 11.60 -10.35
CA PRO A 33 -14.52 11.22 -11.07
C PRO A 33 -13.32 11.97 -10.50
N GLY A 34 -12.27 11.26 -10.09
CA GLY A 34 -11.05 11.83 -9.53
C GLY A 34 -10.74 11.47 -8.07
N TYR A 35 -11.65 10.79 -7.37
CA TYR A 35 -11.48 10.38 -5.97
C TYR A 35 -11.36 8.85 -5.80
N SER A 36 -10.91 8.15 -6.80
CA SER A 36 -10.61 6.72 -6.65
C SER A 36 -9.38 6.52 -5.77
N PRO A 37 -9.40 5.55 -4.84
CA PRO A 37 -8.25 5.26 -4.02
C PRO A 37 -7.07 4.81 -4.87
N SER A 38 -5.87 5.21 -4.49
CA SER A 38 -4.63 4.69 -5.05
C SER A 38 -3.70 4.22 -3.95
N SER A 39 -2.85 3.23 -4.25
CA SER A 39 -1.76 2.80 -3.39
C SER A 39 -0.45 3.28 -4.00
N THR A 40 0.43 3.87 -3.19
CA THR A 40 1.69 4.43 -3.66
C THR A 40 2.87 3.53 -3.34
N HIS A 41 2.96 3.02 -2.12
CA HIS A 41 4.07 2.18 -1.64
C HIS A 41 3.67 1.34 -0.44
N ILE A 42 4.53 0.40 -0.09
CA ILE A 42 4.59 -0.28 1.21
C ILE A 42 6.04 -0.25 1.69
N PHE A 43 6.27 0.03 2.96
CA PHE A 43 7.62 0.09 3.53
C PHE A 43 7.64 -0.46 4.98
N PRO A 44 8.54 -1.41 5.29
CA PRO A 44 9.42 -2.13 4.37
C PRO A 44 8.66 -2.88 3.28
N ALA A 45 9.34 -3.17 2.16
CA ALA A 45 8.71 -3.79 0.98
C ALA A 45 8.50 -5.30 1.12
N GLY A 46 8.92 -5.87 2.25
CA GLY A 46 8.84 -7.30 2.55
C GLY A 46 9.15 -7.61 4.00
N GLY A 47 9.42 -8.88 4.27
CA GLY A 47 9.82 -9.35 5.59
C GLY A 47 10.37 -10.76 5.59
N GLN A 48 11.09 -11.11 6.65
CA GLN A 48 11.66 -12.43 6.85
C GLN A 48 10.58 -13.42 7.31
N ARG A 49 10.67 -14.66 6.87
CA ARG A 49 9.87 -15.78 7.40
C ARG A 49 9.96 -15.86 8.92
N GLY A 50 8.87 -16.27 9.57
CA GLY A 50 8.81 -16.43 11.02
C GLY A 50 8.77 -15.12 11.79
N THR A 51 8.55 -13.98 11.13
CA THR A 51 8.53 -12.68 11.78
C THR A 51 7.19 -11.96 11.60
N THR A 52 6.95 -10.98 12.45
CA THR A 52 5.88 -9.99 12.24
C THR A 52 6.55 -8.67 11.91
N VAL A 53 6.16 -8.08 10.79
CA VAL A 53 6.66 -6.80 10.33
C VAL A 53 5.57 -5.75 10.38
N ARG A 54 5.89 -4.58 10.93
CA ARG A 54 5.03 -3.40 10.86
C ARG A 54 5.39 -2.63 9.62
N VAL A 55 4.43 -2.46 8.73
CA VAL A 55 4.59 -1.76 7.46
C VAL A 55 3.84 -0.43 7.44
N ARG A 56 4.37 0.52 6.72
CA ARG A 56 3.68 1.74 6.30
C ARG A 56 3.11 1.54 4.91
N VAL A 57 1.84 1.80 4.74
CA VAL A 57 1.12 1.68 3.47
C VAL A 57 0.79 3.09 3.00
N GLY A 58 1.41 3.50 1.91
CA GLY A 58 1.15 4.80 1.30
C GLY A 58 -0.10 4.77 0.42
N THR A 59 -0.97 5.76 0.59
CA THR A 59 -2.24 5.84 -0.16
C THR A 59 -2.58 7.26 -0.54
N GLU A 60 -3.46 7.39 -1.54
CA GLU A 60 -4.16 8.62 -1.86
C GLU A 60 -5.66 8.35 -1.93
N CYS A 61 -6.45 9.27 -1.42
CA CYS A 61 -7.93 9.18 -1.42
C CYS A 61 -8.48 7.91 -0.74
N ALA A 62 -7.76 7.37 0.26
CA ALA A 62 -8.21 6.22 1.04
C ALA A 62 -8.92 6.69 2.31
N PRO A 63 -10.25 6.44 2.45
CA PRO A 63 -11.00 6.81 3.66
C PRO A 63 -10.65 5.92 4.86
N PRO A 64 -11.05 6.29 6.09
CA PRO A 64 -10.78 5.51 7.30
C PRO A 64 -11.24 4.05 7.23
N GLU A 65 -12.30 3.76 6.49
CA GLU A 65 -12.87 2.42 6.32
C GLU A 65 -12.23 1.65 5.16
N THR A 66 -10.93 1.87 4.93
CA THR A 66 -10.18 1.17 3.89
C THR A 66 -9.63 -0.14 4.40
N ASP A 67 -9.90 -1.22 3.67
CA ASP A 67 -9.36 -2.54 3.93
C ASP A 67 -7.98 -2.72 3.29
N PHE A 68 -7.09 -3.38 4.01
CA PHE A 68 -5.83 -3.88 3.47
C PHE A 68 -5.97 -5.37 3.15
N LEU A 69 -5.82 -5.71 1.89
CA LEU A 69 -5.95 -7.08 1.40
C LEU A 69 -4.57 -7.63 1.02
N LEU A 70 -4.17 -8.70 1.67
CA LEU A 70 -2.89 -9.39 1.45
C LEU A 70 -3.16 -10.79 0.90
N TYR A 71 -2.49 -11.16 -0.17
CA TYR A 71 -2.64 -12.42 -0.87
C TYR A 71 -1.33 -13.21 -0.82
N GLY A 72 -1.35 -14.34 -0.13
CA GLY A 72 -0.19 -15.22 -0.03
C GLY A 72 -0.41 -16.28 1.03
N GLN A 73 0.08 -17.48 0.78
CA GLN A 73 0.05 -18.55 1.76
C GLN A 73 1.00 -18.21 2.92
N GLY A 74 0.56 -18.46 4.16
CA GLY A 74 1.37 -18.22 5.35
C GLY A 74 1.48 -16.74 5.73
N LEU A 75 0.71 -15.85 5.10
CA LEU A 75 0.65 -14.43 5.44
C LEU A 75 -0.65 -14.09 6.15
N LYS A 76 -0.56 -13.29 7.21
CA LYS A 76 -1.72 -12.77 7.95
C LYS A 76 -1.54 -11.29 8.20
N THR A 77 -2.61 -10.55 8.07
CA THR A 77 -2.66 -9.14 8.47
C THR A 77 -3.11 -9.04 9.93
N GLY A 78 -2.65 -8.01 10.61
CA GLY A 78 -3.28 -7.57 11.87
C GLY A 78 -4.70 -7.06 11.62
N ASP A 79 -5.26 -6.44 12.64
CA ASP A 79 -6.56 -5.78 12.58
C ASP A 79 -6.59 -4.68 11.49
N ALA A 80 -7.57 -3.78 11.55
CA ALA A 80 -7.68 -2.70 10.57
C ALA A 80 -6.41 -1.83 10.49
N MET A 81 -6.12 -1.30 9.30
CA MET A 81 -5.08 -0.29 9.14
C MET A 81 -5.35 0.91 10.05
N VAL A 82 -4.29 1.43 10.65
CA VAL A 82 -4.35 2.63 11.50
C VAL A 82 -3.69 3.79 10.77
N ALA A 83 -4.38 4.93 10.67
CA ALA A 83 -3.79 6.13 10.09
C ALA A 83 -2.53 6.54 10.86
N ASP A 84 -1.39 6.56 10.18
CA ASP A 84 -0.10 6.89 10.79
C ASP A 84 0.26 8.36 10.56
N TRP A 85 -0.44 9.25 11.25
CA TRP A 85 -0.19 10.68 11.18
C TRP A 85 1.14 11.11 11.83
N TRP A 86 1.75 10.24 12.66
CA TRP A 86 2.78 10.63 13.63
C TRP A 86 3.89 9.60 13.84
N SER A 87 4.21 8.76 12.88
CA SER A 87 5.38 7.91 13.12
C SER A 87 6.60 8.81 13.36
N ALA A 88 7.24 8.68 14.52
CA ALA A 88 8.37 9.51 14.91
C ALA A 88 9.61 9.31 13.99
N THR A 89 9.59 8.22 13.22
CA THR A 89 10.53 7.90 12.15
C THR A 89 10.03 8.35 10.79
N SER A 90 8.84 8.94 10.73
CA SER A 90 8.24 9.33 9.47
C SER A 90 8.95 10.52 8.91
N LEU A 91 9.57 10.30 7.84
CA LEU A 91 10.10 11.27 6.89
C LEU A 91 9.01 12.19 6.31
N THR A 92 7.74 11.87 6.52
CA THR A 92 6.60 12.75 6.29
C THR A 92 6.75 14.11 6.98
N ARG A 93 7.62 14.21 7.99
CA ARG A 93 8.00 15.51 8.57
C ARG A 93 8.64 16.49 7.57
N ARG A 94 9.12 15.97 6.42
CA ARG A 94 9.73 16.79 5.33
C ARG A 94 8.82 16.99 4.13
N LEU A 95 7.69 16.30 4.03
CA LEU A 95 6.70 16.66 3.02
C LEU A 95 6.15 18.04 3.36
N PRO A 96 6.13 18.96 2.39
CA PRO A 96 5.63 20.31 2.64
C PRO A 96 4.24 20.23 3.26
N ARG A 97 4.00 20.94 4.34
CA ARG A 97 2.69 21.11 4.98
C ARG A 97 1.59 21.58 4.02
N SER A 98 1.96 21.92 2.80
CA SER A 98 1.10 22.54 1.79
C SER A 98 -0.05 21.68 1.27
N LEU A 99 -0.13 20.40 1.65
CA LEU A 99 -1.19 19.51 1.15
C LEU A 99 -2.28 19.18 2.18
N GLY A 100 -2.22 19.69 3.39
CA GLY A 100 -3.14 19.33 4.47
C GLY A 100 -3.85 20.46 5.20
N GLU A 101 -3.39 21.70 5.07
CA GLU A 101 -4.11 22.82 5.70
C GLU A 101 -5.17 23.38 4.75
N PRO A 102 -6.44 23.45 5.19
CA PRO A 102 -7.48 24.07 4.37
C PRO A 102 -7.11 25.53 4.10
N ASP A 103 -7.10 25.92 2.83
CA ASP A 103 -6.96 27.33 2.44
C ASP A 103 -8.14 28.10 3.08
N PRO A 104 -7.86 29.04 4.01
CA PRO A 104 -8.91 29.79 4.69
C PRO A 104 -9.76 30.65 3.74
N ARG A 105 -9.35 30.79 2.48
CA ARG A 105 -10.07 31.49 1.44
C ARG A 105 -11.07 30.59 0.69
N ARG A 106 -11.00 29.25 0.88
CA ARG A 106 -11.97 28.33 0.26
C ARG A 106 -13.25 28.29 1.07
N LYS A 107 -14.36 28.29 0.36
CA LYS A 107 -15.67 28.06 0.99
C LYS A 107 -15.67 26.69 1.68
N PRO A 108 -16.36 26.51 2.82
CA PRO A 108 -16.41 25.22 3.54
C PRO A 108 -16.83 24.04 2.67
N THR A 109 -17.63 24.28 1.63
CA THR A 109 -18.07 23.26 0.65
C THR A 109 -17.01 22.88 -0.38
N GLU A 110 -15.91 23.64 -0.45
CA GLU A 110 -14.81 23.42 -1.40
C GLU A 110 -13.54 22.88 -0.73
N VAL A 111 -13.58 22.66 0.59
CA VAL A 111 -12.45 22.08 1.31
C VAL A 111 -12.29 20.62 0.87
N PRO A 112 -11.15 20.26 0.27
CA PRO A 112 -10.91 18.86 -0.05
C PRO A 112 -10.96 18.02 1.22
N ILE A 113 -11.61 16.87 1.17
CA ILE A 113 -11.54 15.90 2.25
C ILE A 113 -10.06 15.51 2.38
N SER A 114 -9.47 15.76 3.55
CA SER A 114 -8.10 15.31 3.85
C SER A 114 -8.15 13.83 4.20
N TYR A 115 -7.56 13.01 3.35
CA TYR A 115 -7.37 11.58 3.63
C TYR A 115 -5.98 11.34 4.20
N PRO A 116 -5.83 10.36 5.11
CA PRO A 116 -4.51 9.89 5.52
C PRO A 116 -3.70 9.45 4.30
N ARG A 117 -2.42 9.80 4.27
CA ARG A 117 -1.51 9.39 3.20
C ARG A 117 -0.68 8.17 3.55
N GLU A 118 -0.54 7.91 4.83
CA GLU A 118 0.15 6.73 5.35
C GLU A 118 -0.68 6.05 6.42
N TRP A 119 -0.59 4.73 6.41
CA TRP A 119 -1.27 3.84 7.32
C TRP A 119 -0.27 2.83 7.87
N ALA A 120 -0.38 2.52 9.15
CA ALA A 120 0.34 1.42 9.73
C ALA A 120 -0.48 0.13 9.60
N GLN A 121 0.18 -0.97 9.25
CA GLN A 121 -0.37 -2.32 9.24
C GLN A 121 0.68 -3.31 9.73
N GLU A 122 0.25 -4.37 10.38
CA GLU A 122 1.10 -5.48 10.78
C GLU A 122 0.89 -6.66 9.84
N ILE A 123 1.99 -7.30 9.45
CA ILE A 123 1.99 -8.50 8.63
C ILE A 123 2.78 -9.58 9.34
N THR A 124 2.12 -10.67 9.69
CA THR A 124 2.75 -11.86 10.24
C THR A 124 3.06 -12.83 9.11
N ILE A 125 4.30 -13.28 9.04
CA ILE A 125 4.84 -14.17 8.02
C ILE A 125 5.16 -15.52 8.68
N ALA A 126 4.49 -16.59 8.28
CA ALA A 126 4.74 -17.91 8.82
C ALA A 126 6.15 -18.44 8.45
N ASP A 127 6.69 -19.34 9.25
CA ASP A 127 8.00 -19.95 9.00
C ASP A 127 8.08 -20.72 7.67
N ASP A 128 6.94 -21.25 7.21
CA ASP A 128 6.79 -22.02 5.98
C ASP A 128 6.20 -21.20 4.82
N ALA A 129 6.01 -19.90 4.98
CA ALA A 129 5.49 -19.06 3.91
C ALA A 129 6.37 -19.18 2.64
N PRO A 130 5.80 -19.32 1.43
CA PRO A 130 6.58 -19.36 0.19
C PRO A 130 7.46 -18.14 0.03
N LEU A 131 8.73 -18.35 -0.36
CA LEU A 131 9.65 -17.26 -0.67
C LEU A 131 9.26 -16.56 -1.97
N GLY A 132 9.51 -15.27 -2.04
CA GLY A 132 9.28 -14.47 -3.24
C GLY A 132 8.14 -13.47 -3.09
N ALA A 133 7.57 -13.05 -4.22
CA ALA A 133 6.59 -11.98 -4.24
C ALA A 133 5.17 -12.48 -3.96
N SER A 134 4.61 -12.04 -2.86
CA SER A 134 3.17 -12.03 -2.57
C SER A 134 2.53 -10.75 -3.08
N ARG A 135 1.22 -10.59 -2.96
CA ARG A 135 0.51 -9.42 -3.48
C ARG A 135 -0.35 -8.77 -2.41
N TRP A 136 -0.43 -7.46 -2.43
CA TRP A 136 -1.33 -6.68 -1.58
C TRP A 136 -2.05 -5.61 -2.38
N ARG A 137 -3.16 -5.13 -1.87
CA ARG A 137 -3.89 -3.96 -2.36
C ARG A 137 -4.73 -3.35 -1.26
N ILE A 138 -5.25 -2.17 -1.48
CA ILE A 138 -6.31 -1.59 -0.64
C ILE A 138 -7.65 -1.62 -1.36
N SER A 139 -8.72 -1.63 -0.58
CA SER A 139 -10.10 -1.60 -1.06
C SER A 139 -10.98 -0.79 -0.11
N CYS A 140 -11.89 -0.02 -0.65
CA CYS A 140 -12.87 0.75 0.09
C CYS A 140 -14.16 0.90 -0.72
N ALA A 141 -15.14 1.62 -0.19
CA ALA A 141 -16.44 1.81 -0.86
C ALA A 141 -16.31 2.50 -2.24
N GLN A 142 -15.25 3.27 -2.47
CA GLN A 142 -14.99 3.94 -3.76
C GLN A 142 -14.27 3.05 -4.78
N GLY A 143 -13.86 1.85 -4.38
CA GLY A 143 -13.19 0.89 -5.23
C GLY A 143 -11.93 0.31 -4.62
N GLY A 144 -11.21 -0.50 -5.41
CA GLY A 144 -9.94 -1.12 -5.02
C GLY A 144 -8.80 -0.68 -5.94
N THR A 145 -7.57 -0.80 -5.45
CA THR A 145 -6.37 -0.52 -6.23
C THR A 145 -5.90 -1.75 -7.00
N ALA A 146 -4.98 -1.54 -7.95
CA ALA A 146 -4.18 -2.63 -8.49
C ALA A 146 -3.38 -3.30 -7.36
N THR A 147 -3.02 -4.56 -7.55
CA THR A 147 -2.15 -5.29 -6.61
C THR A 147 -0.70 -4.86 -6.75
N ARG A 148 0.02 -4.80 -5.62
CA ARG A 148 1.45 -4.53 -5.55
C ARG A 148 2.19 -5.69 -4.88
N PRO A 149 3.49 -5.87 -5.14
CA PRO A 149 4.27 -6.91 -4.49
C PRO A 149 4.55 -6.62 -3.01
N PHE A 150 4.64 -7.70 -2.23
CA PHE A 150 5.20 -7.78 -0.89
C PHE A 150 6.16 -8.97 -0.88
N LEU A 151 7.41 -8.77 -0.50
CA LEU A 151 8.44 -9.79 -0.62
C LEU A 151 8.57 -10.61 0.65
N VAL A 152 8.53 -11.93 0.52
CA VAL A 152 8.84 -12.87 1.60
C VAL A 152 10.28 -13.36 1.41
N GLY A 153 11.14 -13.00 2.34
CA GLY A 153 12.54 -13.38 2.36
C GLY A 153 12.90 -14.41 3.44
N ASN A 154 14.14 -14.88 3.42
CA ASN A 154 14.71 -15.73 4.47
C ASN A 154 15.93 -15.08 5.14
N LEU A 155 16.31 -13.89 4.71
CA LEU A 155 17.42 -13.14 5.31
C LEU A 155 16.88 -12.19 6.39
N PRO A 156 17.70 -11.86 7.39
CA PRO A 156 17.39 -10.78 8.32
C PRO A 156 17.10 -9.48 7.58
N GLU A 157 16.12 -8.73 8.06
CA GLU A 157 15.76 -7.44 7.51
C GLU A 157 16.45 -6.32 8.26
N HIS A 158 16.96 -5.34 7.53
CA HIS A 158 17.48 -4.09 8.06
C HIS A 158 16.72 -2.93 7.44
N ILE A 159 16.28 -2.02 8.27
CA ILE A 159 15.62 -0.78 7.82
C ILE A 159 16.62 0.35 8.02
N GLU A 160 16.93 1.07 6.98
CA GLU A 160 17.86 2.18 7.05
C GLU A 160 17.41 3.26 8.03
N SER A 161 18.38 3.98 8.58
CA SER A 161 18.15 5.21 9.29
C SER A 161 18.55 6.39 8.40
N GLU A 162 17.68 7.35 8.23
CA GLU A 162 17.85 8.52 7.36
C GLU A 162 19.01 9.48 7.75
N SER A 163 19.94 9.01 8.53
CA SER A 163 21.12 9.80 8.91
C SER A 163 22.38 9.46 8.12
N ASN A 164 22.28 8.60 7.12
CA ASN A 164 23.38 7.97 6.38
C ASN A 164 23.75 8.66 5.05
N SER A 165 23.30 9.90 4.80
CA SER A 165 23.55 10.63 3.55
C SER A 165 24.98 11.19 3.41
N ALA A 166 25.96 10.66 4.15
CA ALA A 166 27.38 11.02 4.03
C ALA A 166 28.26 9.81 4.39
N PRO A 167 29.46 9.66 3.77
CA PRO A 167 30.35 8.53 4.04
C PRO A 167 30.72 8.36 5.52
N GLU A 168 30.89 9.45 6.25
CA GLU A 168 31.22 9.46 7.68
C GLU A 168 30.08 8.92 8.55
N ARG A 169 28.87 8.98 8.03
CA ARG A 169 27.65 8.52 8.68
C ARG A 169 27.11 7.23 8.07
N ALA A 170 27.93 6.58 7.23
CA ALA A 170 27.57 5.31 6.62
C ALA A 170 27.13 4.28 7.65
N GLU A 171 25.97 3.70 7.42
CA GLU A 171 25.38 2.68 8.30
C GLU A 171 26.07 1.34 8.12
N SER A 172 26.46 0.69 9.22
CA SER A 172 27.18 -0.60 9.16
C SER A 172 26.20 -1.76 9.04
N LEU A 173 26.38 -2.57 8.01
CA LEU A 173 25.55 -3.75 7.75
C LEU A 173 26.25 -5.03 8.19
N THR A 174 25.47 -5.96 8.74
CA THR A 174 25.90 -7.35 9.01
C THR A 174 25.33 -8.26 7.95
N LEU A 175 26.20 -8.90 7.17
CA LEU A 175 25.79 -9.79 6.07
C LEU A 175 25.57 -11.24 6.55
N PRO A 176 24.66 -12.00 5.88
CA PRO A 176 23.77 -11.56 4.81
C PRO A 176 22.56 -10.80 5.35
N VAL A 177 21.99 -9.88 4.57
CA VAL A 177 20.88 -9.02 5.00
C VAL A 177 20.03 -8.59 3.82
N THR A 178 18.73 -8.39 4.04
CA THR A 178 17.85 -7.63 3.16
C THR A 178 17.76 -6.20 3.70
N LEU A 179 18.25 -5.24 2.93
CA LEU A 179 18.21 -3.83 3.29
C LEU A 179 16.97 -3.19 2.67
N ASN A 180 16.17 -2.55 3.51
CA ASN A 180 15.06 -1.72 3.07
C ASN A 180 15.45 -0.25 3.21
N GLY A 181 15.58 0.41 2.08
CA GLY A 181 15.96 1.81 1.97
C GLY A 181 14.91 2.65 1.26
N GLN A 182 14.97 3.95 1.45
CA GLN A 182 14.12 4.93 0.78
C GLN A 182 14.97 6.11 0.30
N ILE A 183 14.75 6.56 -0.91
CA ILE A 183 15.42 7.74 -1.44
C ILE A 183 14.48 8.94 -1.35
N TYR A 184 14.91 9.98 -0.70
CA TYR A 184 14.15 11.21 -0.47
C TYR A 184 14.68 12.40 -1.25
N GLY A 185 13.95 12.78 -2.30
CA GLY A 185 14.29 13.93 -3.10
C GLY A 185 15.41 13.66 -4.12
N GLU A 186 15.82 14.73 -4.82
CA GLU A 186 16.69 14.65 -6.00
C GLU A 186 18.18 14.48 -5.69
N ARG A 187 18.59 14.58 -4.41
CA ARG A 187 20.00 14.57 -3.99
C ARG A 187 20.27 13.64 -2.82
N ASP A 188 19.35 12.75 -2.56
CA ASP A 188 19.49 11.77 -1.49
C ASP A 188 20.41 10.65 -1.94
N VAL A 189 21.39 10.35 -1.11
CA VAL A 189 22.39 9.31 -1.33
C VAL A 189 22.63 8.61 -0.03
N ASP A 190 22.43 7.30 0.01
CA ASP A 190 22.57 6.48 1.20
C ASP A 190 23.88 5.73 1.19
N PHE A 191 24.65 5.90 2.26
CA PHE A 191 25.94 5.23 2.44
C PHE A 191 25.82 4.09 3.44
N PHE A 192 26.28 2.91 3.01
CA PHE A 192 26.35 1.71 3.85
C PHE A 192 27.76 1.18 3.89
N ARG A 193 28.19 0.73 5.08
CA ARG A 193 29.50 0.10 5.27
C ARG A 193 29.32 -1.39 5.40
N VAL A 194 30.03 -2.12 4.55
CA VAL A 194 30.01 -3.58 4.52
C VAL A 194 31.41 -4.10 4.82
N PRO A 195 31.65 -4.75 5.97
CA PRO A 195 32.95 -5.32 6.27
C PRO A 195 33.20 -6.59 5.43
N LEU A 196 34.22 -6.55 4.59
CA LEU A 196 34.63 -7.66 3.73
C LEU A 196 36.07 -8.06 4.00
N LYS A 197 36.36 -9.35 3.84
CA LYS A 197 37.71 -9.90 3.88
C LYS A 197 38.23 -10.10 2.46
N GLN A 198 39.56 -10.03 2.30
CA GLN A 198 40.17 -10.31 1.01
C GLN A 198 39.75 -11.68 0.47
N GLY A 199 39.36 -11.72 -0.80
CA GLY A 199 38.90 -12.93 -1.48
C GLY A 199 37.40 -13.24 -1.31
N GLN A 200 36.68 -12.49 -0.51
CA GLN A 200 35.22 -12.62 -0.46
C GLN A 200 34.57 -12.02 -1.71
N VAL A 201 33.50 -12.67 -2.17
CA VAL A 201 32.62 -12.16 -3.23
C VAL A 201 31.35 -11.62 -2.58
N LEU A 202 31.06 -10.35 -2.84
CA LEU A 202 29.81 -9.73 -2.43
C LEU A 202 28.83 -9.71 -3.63
N VAL A 203 27.62 -10.18 -3.39
CA VAL A 203 26.50 -10.07 -4.35
C VAL A 203 25.51 -9.07 -3.79
N CYS A 204 25.22 -8.04 -4.55
CA CYS A 204 24.19 -7.06 -4.27
C CYS A 204 23.11 -7.14 -5.35
N ASP A 205 21.88 -7.44 -4.94
CA ASP A 205 20.72 -7.45 -5.84
C ASP A 205 19.77 -6.34 -5.42
N VAL A 206 19.57 -5.35 -6.30
CA VAL A 206 18.69 -4.20 -6.04
C VAL A 206 17.32 -4.44 -6.63
N LEU A 207 16.31 -4.39 -5.77
CA LEU A 207 14.91 -4.54 -6.12
C LEU A 207 14.22 -3.17 -6.05
N ALA A 208 14.03 -2.51 -7.18
CA ALA A 208 13.28 -1.27 -7.27
C ALA A 208 12.11 -1.42 -8.25
N SER A 209 12.34 -1.35 -9.55
CA SER A 209 11.28 -1.52 -10.54
C SER A 209 10.57 -2.88 -10.47
N ARG A 210 11.30 -3.93 -10.04
CA ARG A 210 10.72 -5.27 -9.85
C ARG A 210 9.69 -5.36 -8.71
N ILE A 211 9.64 -4.33 -7.85
CA ILE A 211 8.67 -4.19 -6.76
C ILE A 211 7.75 -2.97 -6.96
N ASP A 212 7.55 -2.56 -8.20
CA ASP A 212 6.73 -1.42 -8.60
C ASP A 212 7.20 -0.06 -8.03
N SER A 213 8.46 0.06 -7.63
CA SER A 213 9.08 1.36 -7.32
C SER A 213 9.37 2.11 -8.62
N ARG A 214 9.20 3.42 -8.58
CA ARG A 214 9.59 4.33 -9.70
C ARG A 214 11.07 4.70 -9.66
N LEU A 215 11.79 4.25 -8.63
CA LEU A 215 13.20 4.51 -8.47
C LEU A 215 14.00 3.76 -9.54
N ASP A 216 14.93 4.47 -10.17
CA ASP A 216 16.00 3.90 -11.01
C ASP A 216 17.33 4.06 -10.25
N PRO A 217 17.69 3.08 -9.40
CA PRO A 217 18.80 3.21 -8.48
C PRO A 217 20.15 2.96 -9.17
N VAL A 218 21.15 3.71 -8.74
CA VAL A 218 22.56 3.47 -9.07
C VAL A 218 23.27 3.03 -7.79
N VAL A 219 24.00 1.92 -7.84
CA VAL A 219 24.85 1.44 -6.75
C VAL A 219 26.30 1.64 -7.15
N GLN A 220 27.08 2.22 -6.25
CA GLN A 220 28.51 2.40 -6.42
C GLN A 220 29.27 1.77 -5.25
N TRP A 221 30.40 1.16 -5.54
CA TRP A 221 31.29 0.61 -4.55
C TRP A 221 32.47 1.54 -4.34
N LEU A 222 32.73 1.86 -3.07
CA LEU A 222 33.84 2.70 -2.67
C LEU A 222 34.79 1.90 -1.77
N ASP A 223 36.09 2.17 -1.85
CA ASP A 223 37.05 1.68 -0.88
C ASP A 223 36.94 2.44 0.45
N ALA A 224 37.80 2.08 1.44
CA ALA A 224 37.81 2.73 2.74
C ALA A 224 38.23 4.21 2.68
N ASP A 225 38.88 4.63 1.63
CA ASP A 225 39.30 6.03 1.38
C ASP A 225 38.27 6.81 0.58
N GLY A 226 37.15 6.19 0.22
CA GLY A 226 36.07 6.80 -0.56
C GLY A 226 36.33 6.85 -2.06
N ARG A 227 37.27 6.07 -2.59
CA ARG A 227 37.54 5.99 -4.01
C ARG A 227 36.63 4.93 -4.65
N LEU A 228 36.11 5.28 -5.84
CA LEU A 228 35.29 4.36 -6.61
C LEU A 228 36.10 3.10 -6.98
N LEU A 229 35.50 1.96 -6.73
CA LEU A 229 36.02 0.66 -7.19
C LEU A 229 35.46 0.36 -8.56
N ASP A 230 36.32 -0.12 -9.47
CA ASP A 230 35.95 -0.53 -10.83
C ASP A 230 35.25 -1.91 -10.84
#